data_e5d7d64c35d44c7590323e649fc0db84
#
_entry.id   e5d7d64c35d44c7590323e649fc0db84
#
_cell.length_a   1.000
_cell.length_b   1.000
_cell.length_c   1.000
_cell.angle_alpha   90.00
_cell.angle_beta   90.00
_cell.angle_gamma   90.00
#
_symmetry.space_group_name_H-M   'P 1'
#
loop_
_entity.id
_entity.type
_entity.pdbx_description
1 polymer ?
#
loop_
_entity_poly.entity_id
_entity_poly.type
_entity_poly.pdbx_seq_one_letter_code
_entity_poly.pdbx_strand_id
1 'polypeptide(L)'
;MGKQTGFLEYERAENQEVPAKERIKGYKEFHTFQSEEARRCQAARCMNCGVPFCQSAMNLSGMVVGCPLHNLIPEWNDAIYKGEDAHALARLLKTNRFPEFTGRVCPALCEKACICGQYDDPVTVRDNELYLIETGYKNGYMEAKPPVSESGKKVAVIGSGPSGLSAADALRRRGHAVTVYERDDRIGGLLMYGIPNMKLDKQVIARRQKLMEEEGIVFKTGVDVGKDVKLSDLQKEYDAVVLCCGSKQPRALVADGIEGAG
;
A
#
# COMPACT_ATOMS: atom_id res chain seq x y z
N MET A 1 21.63 -5.66 -11.87
CA MET A 1 20.80 -5.75 -13.09
C MET A 1 20.10 -7.09 -13.11
N GLY A 2 18.79 -7.13 -13.27
CA GLY A 2 18.05 -8.35 -13.54
C GLY A 2 18.64 -9.08 -14.76
N LYS A 3 17.97 -10.07 -15.27
CA LYS A 3 18.44 -10.74 -16.48
C LYS A 3 18.30 -9.80 -17.67
N GLN A 4 19.39 -9.48 -18.37
CA GLN A 4 19.40 -8.49 -19.46
C GLN A 4 18.39 -8.82 -20.59
N THR A 5 18.11 -10.10 -20.81
CA THR A 5 17.22 -10.63 -21.83
C THR A 5 15.92 -11.19 -21.29
N GLY A 6 15.67 -11.03 -19.96
CA GLY A 6 14.53 -11.64 -19.29
C GLY A 6 13.16 -11.26 -19.88
N PHE A 7 13.00 -10.02 -20.34
CA PHE A 7 11.78 -9.56 -21.02
C PHE A 7 11.54 -10.22 -22.41
N LEU A 8 12.59 -10.81 -23.01
CA LEU A 8 12.48 -11.58 -24.25
C LEU A 8 12.28 -13.09 -24.02
N GLU A 9 12.60 -13.57 -22.83
CA GLU A 9 12.61 -15.01 -22.52
C GLU A 9 11.38 -15.47 -21.75
N TYR A 10 10.79 -14.58 -20.94
CA TYR A 10 9.67 -14.88 -20.07
C TYR A 10 8.44 -14.09 -20.49
N GLU A 11 7.33 -14.78 -20.71
CA GLU A 11 6.03 -14.15 -20.90
C GLU A 11 5.51 -13.54 -19.59
N ARG A 12 4.65 -12.51 -19.71
CA ARG A 12 3.96 -11.95 -18.54
C ARG A 12 2.99 -12.99 -17.94
N ALA A 13 3.10 -13.22 -16.67
CA ALA A 13 2.15 -14.02 -15.91
C ALA A 13 1.75 -13.31 -14.62
N GLU A 14 0.47 -13.00 -14.49
CA GLU A 14 -0.12 -12.40 -13.29
C GLU A 14 -0.49 -13.48 -12.26
N ASN A 15 -0.79 -13.06 -11.03
CA ASN A 15 -1.42 -13.93 -10.05
C ASN A 15 -2.74 -14.47 -10.62
N GLN A 16 -2.97 -15.76 -10.43
CA GLN A 16 -4.17 -16.39 -10.95
C GLN A 16 -5.39 -16.03 -10.09
N GLU A 17 -6.55 -16.07 -10.70
CA GLU A 17 -7.82 -15.89 -10.00
C GLU A 17 -8.46 -17.25 -9.70
N VAL A 18 -9.06 -17.39 -8.53
CA VAL A 18 -9.94 -18.51 -8.21
C VAL A 18 -11.06 -18.59 -9.24
N PRO A 19 -11.40 -19.76 -9.79
CA PRO A 19 -12.46 -19.90 -10.79
C PRO A 19 -13.78 -19.23 -10.35
N ALA A 20 -14.47 -18.54 -11.26
CA ALA A 20 -15.66 -17.77 -10.97
C ALA A 20 -16.75 -18.57 -10.21
N LYS A 21 -16.95 -19.85 -10.60
CA LYS A 21 -17.92 -20.76 -9.93
C LYS A 21 -17.57 -21.08 -8.48
N GLU A 22 -16.32 -20.91 -8.08
CA GLU A 22 -15.87 -21.11 -6.71
C GLU A 22 -15.90 -19.83 -5.91
N ARG A 23 -15.44 -18.71 -6.48
CA ARG A 23 -15.38 -17.42 -5.78
C ARG A 23 -16.74 -16.84 -5.46
N ILE A 24 -17.80 -17.13 -6.22
CA ILE A 24 -19.17 -16.73 -5.91
C ILE A 24 -19.74 -17.37 -4.65
N LYS A 25 -19.09 -18.40 -4.10
CA LYS A 25 -19.51 -19.06 -2.84
C LYS A 25 -19.11 -18.29 -1.58
N GLY A 26 -18.39 -17.16 -1.71
CA GLY A 26 -17.93 -16.38 -0.58
C GLY A 26 -17.34 -15.03 -0.98
N TYR A 27 -16.80 -14.33 0.02
CA TYR A 27 -16.24 -12.98 -0.14
C TYR A 27 -14.74 -12.92 0.19
N LYS A 28 -14.02 -14.05 0.12
CA LYS A 28 -12.57 -14.10 0.34
C LYS A 28 -11.81 -13.50 -0.83
N GLU A 29 -10.58 -13.09 -0.61
CA GLU A 29 -9.67 -12.71 -1.70
C GLU A 29 -9.58 -13.85 -2.71
N PHE A 30 -9.63 -13.49 -3.99
CA PHE A 30 -9.70 -14.49 -5.06
C PHE A 30 -8.42 -14.60 -5.89
N HIS A 31 -7.38 -13.80 -5.59
CA HIS A 31 -6.07 -13.95 -6.20
C HIS A 31 -5.25 -15.02 -5.49
N THR A 32 -4.63 -15.90 -6.27
CA THR A 32 -3.70 -16.92 -5.76
C THR A 32 -2.28 -16.52 -6.12
N PHE A 33 -1.36 -16.72 -5.17
CA PHE A 33 0.04 -16.38 -5.39
C PHE A 33 0.73 -17.41 -6.29
N GLN A 34 1.63 -16.92 -7.14
CA GLN A 34 2.53 -17.77 -7.92
C GLN A 34 3.65 -18.34 -7.03
N SER A 35 4.35 -19.37 -7.55
CA SER A 35 5.55 -19.91 -6.90
C SER A 35 6.68 -18.87 -6.87
N GLU A 36 7.65 -19.06 -6.00
CA GLU A 36 8.82 -18.19 -5.90
C GLU A 36 9.61 -18.16 -7.22
N GLU A 37 9.79 -19.31 -7.89
CA GLU A 37 10.48 -19.39 -9.18
C GLU A 37 9.74 -18.62 -10.27
N ALA A 38 8.42 -18.77 -10.36
CA ALA A 38 7.60 -18.02 -11.31
C ALA A 38 7.71 -16.52 -11.04
N ARG A 39 7.72 -16.11 -9.77
CA ARG A 39 7.85 -14.71 -9.38
C ARG A 39 9.24 -14.15 -9.71
N ARG A 40 10.31 -14.92 -9.55
CA ARG A 40 11.66 -14.56 -10.01
C ARG A 40 11.72 -14.35 -11.52
N CYS A 41 11.06 -15.21 -12.32
CA CYS A 41 10.94 -15.02 -13.77
C CYS A 41 10.20 -13.72 -14.10
N GLN A 42 9.13 -13.37 -13.40
CA GLN A 42 8.41 -12.11 -13.62
C GLN A 42 9.26 -10.88 -13.25
N ALA A 43 10.03 -10.94 -12.18
CA ALA A 43 10.95 -9.88 -11.81
C ALA A 43 12.10 -9.73 -12.81
N ALA A 44 12.58 -10.84 -13.39
CA ALA A 44 13.63 -10.84 -14.43
C ALA A 44 13.22 -10.11 -15.71
N ARG A 45 11.92 -9.92 -15.97
CA ARG A 45 11.42 -9.12 -17.11
C ARG A 45 11.78 -7.64 -17.00
N CYS A 46 12.21 -7.17 -15.84
CA CYS A 46 12.59 -5.77 -15.66
C CYS A 46 13.92 -5.47 -16.38
N MET A 47 13.88 -4.59 -17.39
CA MET A 47 15.05 -4.17 -18.17
C MET A 47 16.03 -3.29 -17.38
N ASN A 48 15.68 -2.85 -16.17
CA ASN A 48 16.45 -1.88 -15.40
C ASN A 48 16.84 -0.63 -16.21
N CYS A 49 15.83 0.05 -16.76
CA CYS A 49 16.00 1.19 -17.65
C CYS A 49 16.83 2.29 -17.02
N GLY A 50 17.73 2.94 -17.78
CA GLY A 50 18.49 4.10 -17.33
C GLY A 50 17.62 5.28 -16.93
N VAL A 51 16.45 5.44 -17.60
CA VAL A 51 15.40 6.38 -17.26
C VAL A 51 14.10 5.59 -17.03
N PRO A 52 13.84 5.11 -15.80
CA PRO A 52 12.71 4.25 -15.51
C PRO A 52 11.42 5.06 -15.32
N PHE A 53 10.60 5.15 -16.37
CA PHE A 53 9.30 5.84 -16.29
C PHE A 53 8.37 5.25 -15.22
N CYS A 54 8.48 3.96 -14.91
CA CYS A 54 7.68 3.31 -13.89
C CYS A 54 7.78 3.98 -12.51
N GLN A 55 8.91 4.63 -12.19
CA GLN A 55 9.13 5.34 -10.91
C GLN A 55 9.19 6.86 -11.04
N SER A 56 8.85 7.43 -12.21
CA SER A 56 9.12 8.84 -12.50
C SER A 56 8.22 9.82 -11.77
N ALA A 57 6.96 9.48 -11.49
CA ALA A 57 5.92 10.37 -10.97
C ALA A 57 5.77 11.68 -11.77
N MET A 58 6.11 11.66 -13.07
CA MET A 58 6.01 12.84 -13.92
C MET A 58 4.55 13.21 -14.16
N ASN A 59 4.28 14.49 -14.22
CA ASN A 59 2.98 14.99 -14.66
C ASN A 59 3.06 15.30 -16.17
N LEU A 60 2.33 14.53 -16.96
CA LEU A 60 2.18 14.74 -18.40
C LEU A 60 0.72 15.12 -18.70
N SER A 61 0.49 16.32 -19.17
CA SER A 61 -0.86 16.80 -19.50
C SER A 61 -1.88 16.65 -18.37
N GLY A 62 -1.47 16.90 -17.11
CA GLY A 62 -2.32 16.79 -15.93
C GLY A 62 -2.48 15.37 -15.37
N MET A 63 -1.84 14.37 -15.97
CA MET A 63 -1.85 12.98 -15.50
C MET A 63 -0.50 12.57 -14.93
N VAL A 64 -0.52 11.86 -13.79
CA VAL A 64 0.69 11.28 -13.21
C VAL A 64 1.06 10.01 -13.98
N VAL A 65 2.30 9.95 -14.45
CA VAL A 65 2.89 8.79 -15.14
C VAL A 65 3.88 8.10 -14.20
N GLY A 66 3.74 6.80 -14.06
CA GLY A 66 4.57 6.02 -13.14
C GLY A 66 4.09 6.05 -11.69
N CYS A 67 4.91 5.53 -10.80
CA CYS A 67 4.60 5.46 -9.37
C CYS A 67 4.73 6.83 -8.69
N PRO A 68 3.67 7.40 -8.09
CA PRO A 68 3.73 8.69 -7.41
C PRO A 68 4.57 8.67 -6.13
N LEU A 69 4.90 7.50 -5.60
CA LEU A 69 5.80 7.32 -4.45
C LEU A 69 7.27 7.23 -4.86
N HIS A 70 7.59 7.29 -6.14
CA HIS A 70 8.94 7.03 -6.68
C HIS A 70 9.52 5.68 -6.20
N ASN A 71 8.68 4.63 -6.19
CA ASN A 71 9.11 3.29 -5.79
C ASN A 71 10.33 2.85 -6.59
N LEU A 72 11.31 2.26 -5.90
CA LEU A 72 12.59 1.83 -6.46
C LEU A 72 12.43 0.51 -7.25
N ILE A 73 11.50 0.52 -8.22
CA ILE A 73 10.99 -0.66 -8.93
C ILE A 73 12.09 -1.48 -9.59
N PRO A 74 13.04 -0.91 -10.34
CA PRO A 74 14.12 -1.70 -10.93
C PRO A 74 15.01 -2.38 -9.89
N GLU A 75 15.29 -1.71 -8.76
CA GLU A 75 16.20 -2.23 -7.74
C GLU A 75 15.60 -3.46 -7.03
N TRP A 76 14.35 -3.38 -6.57
CA TRP A 76 13.76 -4.51 -5.88
C TRP A 76 13.34 -5.65 -6.82
N ASN A 77 13.05 -5.37 -8.11
CA ASN A 77 12.89 -6.44 -9.09
C ASN A 77 14.19 -7.21 -9.33
N ASP A 78 15.33 -6.51 -9.40
CA ASP A 78 16.65 -7.16 -9.48
C ASP A 78 16.91 -8.06 -8.27
N ALA A 79 16.60 -7.58 -7.07
CA ALA A 79 16.77 -8.35 -5.85
C ALA A 79 15.84 -9.57 -5.79
N ILE A 80 14.56 -9.47 -6.23
CA ILE A 80 13.65 -10.63 -6.35
C ILE A 80 14.25 -11.66 -7.30
N TYR A 81 14.73 -11.24 -8.48
CA TYR A 81 15.33 -12.15 -9.44
C TYR A 81 16.50 -12.94 -8.86
N LYS A 82 17.33 -12.28 -8.05
CA LYS A 82 18.48 -12.89 -7.36
C LYS A 82 18.09 -13.75 -6.15
N GLY A 83 16.84 -13.73 -5.72
CA GLY A 83 16.37 -14.43 -4.52
C GLY A 83 16.72 -13.72 -3.22
N GLU A 84 17.02 -12.41 -3.27
CA GLU A 84 17.36 -11.56 -2.12
C GLU A 84 16.11 -10.88 -1.55
N ASP A 85 15.08 -11.65 -1.21
CA ASP A 85 13.74 -11.14 -0.88
C ASP A 85 13.74 -10.18 0.32
N ALA A 86 14.55 -10.44 1.36
CA ALA A 86 14.68 -9.52 2.50
C ALA A 86 15.25 -8.16 2.09
N HIS A 87 16.25 -8.15 1.20
CA HIS A 87 16.81 -6.93 0.65
C HIS A 87 15.80 -6.21 -0.25
N ALA A 88 15.13 -6.94 -1.13
CA ALA A 88 14.08 -6.42 -2.00
C ALA A 88 12.97 -5.74 -1.19
N LEU A 89 12.49 -6.38 -0.12
CA LEU A 89 11.49 -5.82 0.78
C LEU A 89 12.00 -4.54 1.47
N ALA A 90 13.24 -4.53 1.94
CA ALA A 90 13.82 -3.33 2.56
C ALA A 90 13.89 -2.15 1.57
N ARG A 91 14.16 -2.42 0.28
CA ARG A 91 14.14 -1.39 -0.78
C ARG A 91 12.73 -0.90 -1.07
N LEU A 92 11.74 -1.78 -1.11
CA LEU A 92 10.33 -1.44 -1.30
C LEU A 92 9.81 -0.57 -0.14
N LEU A 93 10.05 -0.97 1.10
CA LEU A 93 9.60 -0.26 2.30
C LEU A 93 10.24 1.11 2.51
N LYS A 94 11.30 1.43 1.76
CA LYS A 94 11.94 2.75 1.80
C LYS A 94 11.02 3.85 1.27
N THR A 95 10.24 3.54 0.25
CA THR A 95 9.34 4.49 -0.44
C THR A 95 7.86 4.17 -0.23
N ASN A 96 7.49 2.89 -0.11
CA ASN A 96 6.12 2.44 0.14
C ASN A 96 6.00 1.81 1.53
N ARG A 97 5.16 2.41 2.38
CA ARG A 97 4.98 1.93 3.77
C ARG A 97 4.00 0.77 3.90
N PHE A 98 3.07 0.65 2.94
CA PHE A 98 1.96 -0.31 3.01
C PHE A 98 1.81 -1.10 1.71
N PRO A 99 2.84 -1.90 1.32
CA PRO A 99 2.78 -2.70 0.11
C PRO A 99 1.65 -3.73 0.12
N GLU A 100 1.20 -4.18 1.30
CA GLU A 100 0.06 -5.09 1.44
C GLU A 100 -1.25 -4.47 0.96
N PHE A 101 -1.41 -3.15 1.05
CA PHE A 101 -2.58 -2.45 0.53
C PHE A 101 -2.40 -2.11 -0.95
N THR A 102 -1.29 -1.48 -1.30
CA THR A 102 -1.04 -1.05 -2.68
C THR A 102 -0.90 -2.24 -3.63
N GLY A 103 -0.25 -3.32 -3.21
CA GLY A 103 -0.15 -4.55 -4.00
C GLY A 103 -1.50 -5.20 -4.32
N ARG A 104 -2.56 -4.89 -3.53
CA ARG A 104 -3.92 -5.39 -3.77
C ARG A 104 -4.80 -4.43 -4.54
N VAL A 105 -4.72 -3.13 -4.26
CA VAL A 105 -5.74 -2.17 -4.73
C VAL A 105 -5.21 -1.02 -5.59
N CYS A 106 -3.89 -0.89 -5.74
CA CYS A 106 -3.31 0.15 -6.57
C CYS A 106 -3.64 -0.09 -8.05
N PRO A 107 -4.02 0.95 -8.82
CA PRO A 107 -4.27 0.84 -10.26
C PRO A 107 -2.99 0.61 -11.08
N ALA A 108 -1.82 0.52 -10.44
CA ALA A 108 -0.53 0.20 -11.03
C ALA A 108 -0.13 1.13 -12.20
N LEU A 109 -0.13 2.44 -11.96
CA LEU A 109 0.34 3.43 -12.94
C LEU A 109 1.79 3.16 -13.38
N CYS A 110 2.59 2.52 -12.53
CA CYS A 110 3.93 2.07 -12.85
C CYS A 110 3.97 1.02 -13.98
N GLU A 111 3.00 0.10 -14.03
CA GLU A 111 2.87 -0.87 -15.13
C GLU A 111 2.46 -0.18 -16.43
N LYS A 112 1.54 0.80 -16.36
CA LYS A 112 1.14 1.60 -17.52
C LYS A 112 2.30 2.42 -18.11
N ALA A 113 3.26 2.81 -17.27
CA ALA A 113 4.44 3.55 -17.67
C ALA A 113 5.66 2.66 -17.98
N CYS A 114 5.54 1.35 -17.86
CA CYS A 114 6.65 0.41 -18.10
C CYS A 114 7.03 0.41 -19.58
N ILE A 115 8.32 0.59 -19.87
CA ILE A 115 8.83 0.61 -21.26
C ILE A 115 8.64 -0.75 -21.94
N CYS A 116 8.72 -1.87 -21.19
CA CYS A 116 8.38 -3.18 -21.76
C CYS A 116 6.99 -3.20 -22.42
N GLY A 117 6.02 -2.49 -21.84
CA GLY A 117 4.66 -2.40 -22.36
C GLY A 117 4.50 -1.66 -23.70
N GLN A 118 5.60 -1.14 -24.27
CA GLN A 118 5.59 -0.55 -25.63
C GLN A 118 5.90 -1.60 -26.72
N TYR A 119 6.53 -2.70 -26.35
CA TYR A 119 6.97 -3.74 -27.29
C TYR A 119 6.26 -5.07 -27.05
N ASP A 120 5.90 -5.30 -25.78
CA ASP A 120 5.28 -6.51 -25.27
C ASP A 120 4.46 -6.13 -24.02
N ASP A 121 4.21 -7.06 -23.12
CA ASP A 121 3.53 -6.81 -21.85
C ASP A 121 4.43 -6.14 -20.81
N PRO A 122 3.90 -5.21 -20.00
CA PRO A 122 4.66 -4.60 -18.91
C PRO A 122 5.05 -5.61 -17.82
N VAL A 123 6.05 -5.27 -17.01
CA VAL A 123 6.41 -6.05 -15.80
C VAL A 123 5.26 -6.05 -14.80
N THR A 124 4.98 -7.19 -14.15
CA THR A 124 3.95 -7.36 -13.11
C THR A 124 4.37 -6.70 -11.79
N VAL A 125 4.51 -5.39 -11.80
CA VAL A 125 5.06 -4.61 -10.68
C VAL A 125 4.23 -4.77 -9.42
N ARG A 126 2.90 -4.65 -9.54
CA ARG A 126 1.97 -4.76 -8.42
C ARG A 126 2.01 -6.14 -7.76
N ASP A 127 2.05 -7.19 -8.56
CA ASP A 127 2.10 -8.55 -8.05
C ASP A 127 3.45 -8.88 -7.41
N ASN A 128 4.54 -8.33 -7.95
CA ASN A 128 5.88 -8.45 -7.35
C ASN A 128 5.96 -7.72 -6.01
N GLU A 129 5.34 -6.55 -5.90
CA GLU A 129 5.21 -5.79 -4.65
C GLU A 129 4.43 -6.57 -3.59
N LEU A 130 3.29 -7.16 -3.99
CA LEU A 130 2.48 -7.99 -3.11
C LEU A 130 3.24 -9.24 -2.65
N TYR A 131 3.96 -9.90 -3.55
CA TYR A 131 4.80 -11.04 -3.21
C TYR A 131 5.81 -10.68 -2.12
N LEU A 132 6.53 -9.57 -2.27
CA LEU A 132 7.54 -9.15 -1.31
C LEU A 132 6.98 -8.96 0.09
N ILE A 133 5.85 -8.27 0.23
CA ILE A 133 5.28 -7.99 1.55
C ILE A 133 4.70 -9.25 2.20
N GLU A 134 4.02 -10.11 1.44
CA GLU A 134 3.47 -11.35 1.99
C GLU A 134 4.59 -12.35 2.37
N THR A 135 5.64 -12.44 1.55
CA THR A 135 6.86 -13.19 1.89
C THR A 135 7.53 -12.60 3.14
N GLY A 136 7.54 -11.28 3.25
CA GLY A 136 8.07 -10.58 4.43
C GLY A 136 7.36 -10.96 5.72
N TYR A 137 6.04 -11.01 5.71
CA TYR A 137 5.28 -11.48 6.87
C TYR A 137 5.48 -12.98 7.13
N LYS A 138 5.45 -13.81 6.08
CA LYS A 138 5.63 -15.26 6.19
C LYS A 138 6.99 -15.64 6.79
N ASN A 139 8.04 -14.94 6.39
CA ASN A 139 9.43 -15.22 6.81
C ASN A 139 9.88 -14.41 8.03
N GLY A 140 9.00 -13.63 8.66
CA GLY A 140 9.33 -12.85 9.85
C GLY A 140 10.21 -11.61 9.59
N TYR A 141 10.31 -11.12 8.33
CA TYR A 141 11.02 -9.87 8.03
C TYR A 141 10.20 -8.63 8.41
N MET A 142 8.87 -8.81 8.51
CA MET A 142 7.94 -7.78 8.97
C MET A 142 7.69 -7.94 10.47
N GLU A 143 8.54 -7.30 11.24
CA GLU A 143 8.47 -7.21 12.70
C GLU A 143 8.39 -5.75 13.15
N ALA A 144 7.91 -5.53 14.38
CA ALA A 144 7.84 -4.20 14.97
C ALA A 144 9.24 -3.61 15.14
N LYS A 145 9.42 -2.38 14.68
CA LYS A 145 10.68 -1.62 14.77
C LYS A 145 10.43 -0.31 15.50
N PRO A 146 10.37 -0.34 16.84
CA PRO A 146 10.23 0.88 17.61
C PRO A 146 11.43 1.82 17.33
N PRO A 147 11.26 3.13 17.45
CA PRO A 147 12.30 4.09 17.16
C PRO A 147 13.49 3.89 18.12
N VAL A 148 14.69 4.17 17.60
CA VAL A 148 15.95 4.07 18.38
C VAL A 148 15.99 5.06 19.54
N SER A 149 15.32 6.21 19.38
CA SER A 149 15.24 7.27 20.40
C SER A 149 13.91 8.00 20.35
N GLU A 150 13.41 8.38 21.51
CA GLU A 150 12.20 9.19 21.63
C GLU A 150 12.53 10.68 21.49
N SER A 151 11.74 11.41 20.73
CA SER A 151 11.92 12.86 20.52
C SER A 151 11.34 13.72 21.65
N GLY A 152 10.56 13.12 22.54
CA GLY A 152 9.78 13.83 23.56
C GLY A 152 8.55 14.59 23.01
N LYS A 153 8.31 14.56 21.69
CA LYS A 153 7.18 15.24 21.05
C LYS A 153 5.98 14.32 20.89
N LYS A 154 4.77 14.89 21.08
CA LYS A 154 3.49 14.21 20.95
C LYS A 154 2.75 14.72 19.73
N VAL A 155 2.24 13.84 18.90
CA VAL A 155 1.49 14.20 17.68
C VAL A 155 0.14 13.49 17.67
N ALA A 156 -0.94 14.25 17.46
CA ALA A 156 -2.26 13.70 17.16
C ALA A 156 -2.47 13.60 15.64
N VAL A 157 -2.94 12.45 15.18
CA VAL A 157 -3.35 12.24 13.78
C VAL A 157 -4.85 12.02 13.77
N ILE A 158 -5.58 12.84 12.99
CA ILE A 158 -7.04 12.79 12.91
C ILE A 158 -7.45 12.05 11.65
N GLY A 159 -7.99 10.86 11.82
CA GLY A 159 -8.36 9.91 10.76
C GLY A 159 -7.32 8.82 10.56
N SER A 160 -7.80 7.57 10.46
CA SER A 160 -7.00 6.35 10.28
C SER A 160 -7.05 5.78 8.87
N GLY A 161 -7.47 6.56 7.88
CA GLY A 161 -7.36 6.16 6.48
C GLY A 161 -5.90 5.99 6.03
N PRO A 162 -5.63 5.59 4.78
CA PRO A 162 -4.25 5.37 4.28
C PRO A 162 -3.30 6.54 4.56
N SER A 163 -3.80 7.77 4.42
CA SER A 163 -3.03 8.99 4.69
C SER A 163 -2.63 9.09 6.17
N GLY A 164 -3.61 8.89 7.08
CA GLY A 164 -3.36 8.98 8.52
C GLY A 164 -2.44 7.86 9.02
N LEU A 165 -2.65 6.63 8.56
CA LEU A 165 -1.76 5.51 8.89
C LEU A 165 -0.32 5.78 8.42
N SER A 166 -0.16 6.31 7.19
CA SER A 166 1.17 6.63 6.65
C SER A 166 1.85 7.77 7.42
N ALA A 167 1.10 8.79 7.80
CA ALA A 167 1.61 9.87 8.65
C ALA A 167 2.03 9.35 10.02
N ALA A 168 1.18 8.52 10.65
CA ALA A 168 1.45 7.93 11.95
C ALA A 168 2.72 7.07 11.95
N ASP A 169 2.88 6.16 10.99
CA ASP A 169 4.08 5.35 10.82
C ASP A 169 5.33 6.23 10.60
N ALA A 170 5.23 7.25 9.75
CA ALA A 170 6.34 8.15 9.47
C ALA A 170 6.80 8.94 10.69
N LEU A 171 5.85 9.41 11.50
CA LEU A 171 6.11 10.17 12.72
C LEU A 171 6.67 9.26 13.82
N ARG A 172 6.10 8.07 13.98
CA ARG A 172 6.59 7.12 15.00
C ARG A 172 8.03 6.70 14.73
N ARG A 173 8.38 6.39 13.49
CA ARG A 173 9.78 6.08 13.11
C ARG A 173 10.77 7.20 13.40
N ARG A 174 10.31 8.45 13.51
CA ARG A 174 11.11 9.61 13.93
C ARG A 174 11.16 9.81 15.44
N GLY A 175 10.58 8.88 16.21
CA GLY A 175 10.59 8.92 17.66
C GLY A 175 9.51 9.77 18.31
N HIS A 176 8.49 10.21 17.54
CA HIS A 176 7.38 10.96 18.12
C HIS A 176 6.37 10.00 18.76
N ALA A 177 5.81 10.39 19.92
CA ALA A 177 4.64 9.72 20.48
C ALA A 177 3.41 10.06 19.62
N VAL A 178 2.77 9.04 19.03
CA VAL A 178 1.68 9.24 18.07
C VAL A 178 0.38 8.65 18.59
N THR A 179 -0.67 9.45 18.58
CA THR A 179 -2.05 9.00 18.82
C THR A 179 -2.90 9.27 17.59
N VAL A 180 -3.54 8.23 17.08
CA VAL A 180 -4.46 8.30 15.94
C VAL A 180 -5.89 8.28 16.46
N TYR A 181 -6.67 9.30 16.13
CA TYR A 181 -8.09 9.40 16.44
C TYR A 181 -8.92 8.98 15.22
N GLU A 182 -9.81 8.04 15.41
CA GLU A 182 -10.69 7.53 14.36
C GLU A 182 -12.15 7.57 14.85
N ARG A 183 -13.04 8.15 14.05
CA ARG A 183 -14.46 8.25 14.39
C ARG A 183 -15.20 6.91 14.31
N ASP A 184 -14.76 6.03 13.38
CA ASP A 184 -15.38 4.73 13.20
C ASP A 184 -14.85 3.72 14.24
N ASP A 185 -15.52 2.57 14.35
CA ASP A 185 -15.21 1.52 15.32
C ASP A 185 -13.88 0.78 15.02
N ARG A 186 -13.37 0.89 13.79
CA ARG A 186 -12.13 0.25 13.31
C ARG A 186 -11.32 1.21 12.47
N ILE A 187 -10.00 0.99 12.46
CA ILE A 187 -9.07 1.76 11.63
C ILE A 187 -9.15 1.37 10.14
N GLY A 188 -8.59 2.20 9.30
CA GLY A 188 -8.38 1.93 7.87
C GLY A 188 -9.18 2.81 6.92
N GLY A 189 -10.20 3.51 7.41
CA GLY A 189 -11.05 4.37 6.57
C GLY A 189 -11.61 3.58 5.37
N LEU A 190 -11.40 4.06 4.14
CA LEU A 190 -11.90 3.37 2.93
C LEU A 190 -11.27 1.97 2.69
N LEU A 191 -10.11 1.66 3.25
CA LEU A 191 -9.57 0.29 3.21
C LEU A 191 -10.49 -0.68 3.94
N MET A 192 -11.05 -0.23 5.08
CA MET A 192 -11.97 -1.01 5.91
C MET A 192 -13.40 -0.98 5.36
N TYR A 193 -13.93 0.21 5.06
CA TYR A 193 -15.35 0.42 4.81
C TYR A 193 -15.71 0.63 3.34
N GLY A 194 -14.73 0.90 2.45
CA GLY A 194 -14.98 1.15 1.03
C GLY A 194 -14.55 0.02 0.10
N ILE A 195 -13.52 -0.76 0.44
CA ILE A 195 -13.00 -1.84 -0.39
C ILE A 195 -13.63 -3.17 0.03
N PRO A 196 -14.22 -3.96 -0.88
CA PRO A 196 -14.79 -5.25 -0.54
C PRO A 196 -13.72 -6.29 -0.15
N ASN A 197 -14.09 -7.24 0.73
CA ASN A 197 -13.18 -8.29 1.22
C ASN A 197 -12.53 -9.10 0.10
N MET A 198 -13.24 -9.31 -1.00
CA MET A 198 -12.70 -10.05 -2.15
C MET A 198 -11.47 -9.39 -2.78
N LYS A 199 -11.25 -8.09 -2.57
CA LYS A 199 -10.08 -7.34 -3.03
C LYS A 199 -9.06 -7.07 -1.94
N LEU A 200 -9.51 -6.92 -0.69
CA LEU A 200 -8.67 -6.66 0.47
C LEU A 200 -9.31 -7.28 1.71
N ASP A 201 -8.76 -8.39 2.17
CA ASP A 201 -9.18 -9.03 3.41
C ASP A 201 -8.88 -8.10 4.60
N LYS A 202 -9.87 -7.92 5.47
CA LYS A 202 -9.74 -7.02 6.63
C LYS A 202 -8.73 -7.51 7.67
N GLN A 203 -8.38 -8.78 7.65
CA GLN A 203 -7.28 -9.33 8.46
C GLN A 203 -5.93 -8.72 8.09
N VAL A 204 -5.74 -8.30 6.84
CA VAL A 204 -4.52 -7.59 6.40
C VAL A 204 -4.39 -6.24 7.12
N ILE A 205 -5.52 -5.53 7.31
CA ILE A 205 -5.55 -4.27 8.06
C ILE A 205 -5.26 -4.53 9.54
N ALA A 206 -5.93 -5.55 10.12
CA ALA A 206 -5.71 -5.92 11.53
C ALA A 206 -4.25 -6.33 11.81
N ARG A 207 -3.64 -7.09 10.89
CA ARG A 207 -2.22 -7.45 10.98
C ARG A 207 -1.31 -6.22 10.99
N ARG A 208 -1.58 -5.23 10.15
CA ARG A 208 -0.83 -3.97 10.12
C ARG A 208 -1.07 -3.13 11.39
N GLN A 209 -2.31 -3.05 11.85
CA GLN A 209 -2.64 -2.36 13.10
C GLN A 209 -1.82 -2.89 14.26
N LYS A 210 -1.81 -4.21 14.44
CA LYS A 210 -1.04 -4.88 15.50
C LYS A 210 0.44 -4.50 15.44
N LEU A 211 1.06 -4.52 14.25
CA LEU A 211 2.44 -4.12 14.08
C LEU A 211 2.68 -2.66 14.49
N MET A 212 1.81 -1.75 14.10
CA MET A 212 1.90 -0.33 14.46
C MET A 212 1.69 -0.09 15.96
N GLU A 213 0.82 -0.86 16.60
CA GLU A 213 0.61 -0.83 18.05
C GLU A 213 1.84 -1.33 18.81
N GLU A 214 2.48 -2.41 18.34
CA GLU A 214 3.74 -2.93 18.88
C GLU A 214 4.90 -1.93 18.70
N GLU A 215 4.87 -1.08 17.68
CA GLU A 215 5.79 0.04 17.49
C GLU A 215 5.48 1.23 18.40
N GLY A 216 4.38 1.21 19.14
CA GLY A 216 3.97 2.22 20.13
C GLY A 216 3.05 3.32 19.59
N ILE A 217 2.34 3.08 18.49
CA ILE A 217 1.26 3.97 18.02
C ILE A 217 -0.02 3.63 18.79
N VAL A 218 -0.69 4.65 19.30
CA VAL A 218 -1.95 4.50 20.03
C VAL A 218 -3.12 4.82 19.11
N PHE A 219 -4.07 3.90 18.99
CA PHE A 219 -5.32 4.11 18.24
C PHE A 219 -6.48 4.36 19.21
N LYS A 220 -7.23 5.44 18.99
CA LYS A 220 -8.47 5.78 19.68
C LYS A 220 -9.61 5.76 18.67
N THR A 221 -10.29 4.61 18.56
CA THR A 221 -11.46 4.42 17.68
C THR A 221 -12.74 4.86 18.37
N GLY A 222 -13.81 5.13 17.60
CA GLY A 222 -15.07 5.62 18.12
C GLY A 222 -15.02 7.06 18.64
N VAL A 223 -14.03 7.86 18.22
CA VAL A 223 -13.82 9.25 18.67
C VAL A 223 -13.87 10.21 17.49
N ASP A 224 -14.96 10.94 17.35
CA ASP A 224 -15.13 11.97 16.31
C ASP A 224 -14.59 13.32 16.78
N VAL A 225 -13.41 13.69 16.28
CA VAL A 225 -12.78 14.97 16.60
C VAL A 225 -13.57 16.12 15.95
N GLY A 226 -13.96 17.06 16.77
CA GLY A 226 -14.89 18.16 16.42
C GLY A 226 -16.27 17.95 17.02
N LYS A 227 -16.62 16.71 17.42
CA LYS A 227 -17.87 16.38 18.10
C LYS A 227 -17.61 15.90 19.52
N ASP A 228 -16.85 14.80 19.69
CA ASP A 228 -16.59 14.18 20.99
C ASP A 228 -15.39 14.82 21.69
N VAL A 229 -14.39 15.24 20.92
CA VAL A 229 -13.18 15.92 21.38
C VAL A 229 -12.99 17.20 20.56
N LYS A 230 -12.77 18.33 21.22
CA LYS A 230 -12.52 19.61 20.54
C LYS A 230 -11.10 19.65 19.98
N LEU A 231 -10.94 20.16 18.78
CA LEU A 231 -9.62 20.37 18.18
C LEU A 231 -8.73 21.27 19.04
N SER A 232 -9.32 22.31 19.68
CA SER A 232 -8.59 23.21 20.59
C SER A 232 -7.99 22.51 21.82
N ASP A 233 -8.57 21.40 22.26
CA ASP A 233 -8.05 20.66 23.39
C ASP A 233 -6.88 19.77 22.96
N LEU A 234 -6.97 19.17 21.77
CA LEU A 234 -5.83 18.45 21.17
C LEU A 234 -4.65 19.38 20.90
N GLN A 235 -4.89 20.62 20.46
CA GLN A 235 -3.83 21.62 20.24
C GLN A 235 -3.11 22.05 21.54
N LYS A 236 -3.73 21.86 22.70
CA LYS A 236 -3.08 22.11 24.00
C LYS A 236 -2.30 20.90 24.52
N GLU A 237 -2.80 19.69 24.19
CA GLU A 237 -2.23 18.42 24.68
C GLU A 237 -1.06 17.92 23.82
N TYR A 238 -1.08 18.21 22.50
CA TYR A 238 -0.12 17.71 21.52
C TYR A 238 0.74 18.85 20.94
N ASP A 239 2.00 18.55 20.65
CA ASP A 239 2.92 19.50 19.99
C ASP A 239 2.49 19.78 18.53
N ALA A 240 1.79 18.84 17.89
CA ALA A 240 1.25 19.01 16.55
C ALA A 240 -0.01 18.16 16.32
N VAL A 241 -0.86 18.63 15.41
CA VAL A 241 -2.06 17.91 14.96
C VAL A 241 -2.03 17.78 13.44
N VAL A 242 -2.18 16.55 12.94
CA VAL A 242 -2.22 16.25 11.51
C VAL A 242 -3.63 15.86 11.12
N LEU A 243 -4.22 16.57 10.14
CA LEU A 243 -5.58 16.32 9.66
C LEU A 243 -5.55 15.39 8.45
N CYS A 244 -6.11 14.19 8.61
CA CYS A 244 -6.21 13.14 7.60
C CYS A 244 -7.64 12.64 7.44
N CYS A 245 -8.63 13.55 7.46
CA CYS A 245 -10.06 13.25 7.56
C CYS A 245 -10.69 12.69 6.27
N GLY A 246 -9.92 12.62 5.17
CA GLY A 246 -10.42 12.16 3.88
C GLY A 246 -11.51 13.08 3.28
N SER A 247 -12.24 12.53 2.30
CA SER A 247 -13.39 13.21 1.67
C SER A 247 -14.69 12.52 2.09
N LYS A 248 -15.59 13.25 2.73
CA LYS A 248 -16.86 12.73 3.22
C LYS A 248 -18.01 12.85 2.19
N GLN A 249 -17.87 13.76 1.22
CA GLN A 249 -18.92 14.00 0.24
C GLN A 249 -18.67 13.14 -1.00
N PRO A 250 -19.55 12.17 -1.30
CA PRO A 250 -19.44 11.37 -2.51
C PRO A 250 -19.72 12.25 -3.73
N ARG A 251 -19.11 11.90 -4.87
CA ARG A 251 -19.52 12.47 -6.15
C ARG A 251 -20.86 11.83 -6.55
N ALA A 252 -21.83 12.66 -6.93
CA ALA A 252 -23.07 12.15 -7.48
C ALA A 252 -22.77 11.41 -8.80
N LEU A 253 -23.34 10.23 -8.95
CA LEU A 253 -23.39 9.56 -10.25
C LEU A 253 -24.56 10.18 -11.02
N VAL A 254 -24.24 10.81 -12.15
CA VAL A 254 -25.27 11.34 -13.06
C VAL A 254 -25.49 10.32 -14.15
N ALA A 255 -26.56 9.56 -14.07
CA ALA A 255 -26.97 8.58 -15.06
C ALA A 255 -28.50 8.52 -15.12
N ASP A 256 -29.05 8.29 -16.32
CA ASP A 256 -30.48 8.13 -16.49
C ASP A 256 -31.00 6.93 -15.70
N GLY A 257 -32.11 7.10 -14.97
CA GLY A 257 -32.73 6.04 -14.18
C GLY A 257 -32.14 5.80 -12.78
N ILE A 258 -31.20 6.64 -12.34
CA ILE A 258 -30.61 6.53 -10.97
C ILE A 258 -31.54 7.09 -9.88
N GLU A 259 -32.56 7.83 -10.28
CA GLU A 259 -33.55 8.51 -9.42
C GLU A 259 -34.52 7.53 -8.75
N GLY A 260 -34.07 6.52 -8.11
CA GLY A 260 -34.91 5.50 -7.48
C GLY A 260 -34.11 4.34 -6.89
N ALA A 261 -32.80 4.36 -7.09
CA ALA A 261 -31.87 3.43 -6.44
C ALA A 261 -31.41 4.03 -5.11
N GLY A 262 -32.32 4.07 -4.12
CA GLY A 262 -32.06 4.48 -2.74
C GLY A 262 -32.00 3.29 -1.80
#